data_b4347b7e87048355d67e882f4505b868
#
_entry.id   b4347b7e87048355d67e882f4505b868
#
_cell.length_a   1.000
_cell.length_b   1.000
_cell.length_c   1.000
_cell.angle_alpha   90.00
_cell.angle_beta   90.00
_cell.angle_gamma   90.00
#
_symmetry.space_group_name_H-M   'P 1'
#
loop_
_entity.id
_entity.type
_entity.pdbx_description
1 polymer ?
#
loop_
_entity_poly.entity_id
_entity_poly.type
_entity_poly.pdbx_seq_one_letter_code
_entity_poly.pdbx_strand_id
1 'polypeptide(L)'
;MSTRQEILRATERLIRRKGLSRVTTKQIAQEVGFAEGTLFNHFRDKSDLFGAVLVENLPPLMEISTSDRAGQGTVGANLREIALAAIKFFDKVVPLAASVFADIELRTQHRAALRRSKGGPHHLFEHLAKYVAAEQSLGRIQPQVDPLGVAVLLLAPCFHWVFIKRANGQNLFKITDAEFVNLTVRTLEHAIRSEIRKLS
;
A
#
# COMPACT_ATOMS: atom_id res chain seq x y z
N MET A 1 -18.44 -16.36 5.49
CA MET A 1 -17.80 -15.50 4.49
C MET A 1 -18.88 -15.08 3.52
N SER A 2 -18.97 -13.82 3.07
CA SER A 2 -20.00 -13.41 2.12
C SER A 2 -19.63 -13.81 0.69
N THR A 3 -20.64 -14.06 -0.17
CA THR A 3 -20.45 -14.34 -1.60
C THR A 3 -19.57 -13.28 -2.28
N ARG A 4 -19.75 -12.01 -1.93
CA ARG A 4 -18.94 -10.90 -2.43
C ARG A 4 -17.45 -11.08 -2.09
N GLN A 5 -17.11 -11.46 -0.88
CA GLN A 5 -15.73 -11.71 -0.44
C GLN A 5 -15.12 -12.93 -1.14
N GLU A 6 -15.91 -13.97 -1.42
CA GLU A 6 -15.44 -15.16 -2.16
C GLU A 6 -15.07 -14.78 -3.59
N ILE A 7 -15.90 -13.99 -4.26
CA ILE A 7 -15.64 -13.47 -5.60
C ILE A 7 -14.34 -12.63 -5.62
N LEU A 8 -14.16 -11.72 -4.67
CA LEU A 8 -12.96 -10.87 -4.59
C LEU A 8 -11.68 -11.70 -4.41
N ARG A 9 -11.68 -12.67 -3.50
CA ARG A 9 -10.53 -13.55 -3.27
C ARG A 9 -10.19 -14.43 -4.47
N ALA A 10 -11.21 -14.99 -5.13
CA ALA A 10 -11.02 -15.78 -6.35
C ALA A 10 -10.44 -14.91 -7.48
N THR A 11 -10.97 -13.69 -7.62
CA THR A 11 -10.47 -12.72 -8.60
C THR A 11 -9.01 -12.38 -8.34
N GLU A 12 -8.63 -12.10 -7.10
CA GLU A 12 -7.23 -11.84 -6.72
C GLU A 12 -6.32 -13.04 -7.09
N ARG A 13 -6.72 -14.28 -6.74
CA ARG A 13 -5.94 -15.47 -7.09
C ARG A 13 -5.76 -15.63 -8.60
N LEU A 14 -6.83 -15.41 -9.37
CA LEU A 14 -6.76 -15.50 -10.83
C LEU A 14 -5.86 -14.43 -11.43
N ILE A 15 -5.94 -13.19 -10.95
CA ILE A 15 -5.09 -12.09 -11.38
C ILE A 15 -3.62 -12.42 -11.11
N ARG A 16 -3.29 -12.95 -9.94
CA ARG A 16 -1.92 -13.36 -9.58
C ARG A 16 -1.38 -14.46 -10.47
N ARG A 17 -2.23 -15.42 -10.88
CA ARG A 17 -1.82 -16.55 -11.71
C ARG A 17 -1.69 -16.21 -13.19
N LYS A 18 -2.58 -15.40 -13.73
CA LYS A 18 -2.74 -15.20 -15.18
C LYS A 18 -2.46 -13.77 -15.66
N GLY A 19 -2.34 -12.81 -14.74
CA GLY A 19 -2.37 -11.38 -15.06
C GLY A 19 -3.78 -10.85 -15.29
N LEU A 20 -4.00 -9.59 -14.99
CA LEU A 20 -5.32 -8.94 -15.00
C LEU A 20 -6.00 -8.99 -16.38
N SER A 21 -5.26 -8.75 -17.46
CA SER A 21 -5.78 -8.72 -18.83
C SER A 21 -6.33 -10.06 -19.31
N ARG A 22 -5.85 -11.17 -18.75
CA ARG A 22 -6.26 -12.53 -19.14
C ARG A 22 -7.38 -13.10 -18.27
N VAL A 23 -7.80 -12.40 -17.23
CA VAL A 23 -8.89 -12.85 -16.35
C VAL A 23 -10.23 -12.40 -16.91
N THR A 24 -11.16 -13.34 -17.07
CA THR A 24 -12.53 -13.07 -17.51
C THR A 24 -13.53 -13.30 -16.37
N THR A 25 -14.68 -12.62 -16.43
CA THR A 25 -15.79 -12.82 -15.49
C THR A 25 -16.27 -14.26 -15.46
N LYS A 26 -16.29 -14.93 -16.60
CA LYS A 26 -16.60 -16.37 -16.72
C LYS A 26 -15.62 -17.24 -15.94
N GLN A 27 -14.32 -16.96 -16.01
CA GLN A 27 -13.30 -17.70 -15.24
C GLN A 27 -13.44 -17.46 -13.74
N ILE A 28 -13.78 -16.25 -13.34
CA ILE A 28 -14.03 -15.92 -11.92
C ILE A 28 -15.25 -16.68 -11.41
N ALA A 29 -16.36 -16.68 -12.16
CA ALA A 29 -17.56 -17.42 -11.83
C ALA A 29 -17.29 -18.93 -11.67
N GLN A 30 -16.52 -19.51 -12.59
CA GLN A 30 -16.10 -20.91 -12.51
C GLN A 30 -15.23 -21.20 -11.29
N GLU A 31 -14.29 -20.32 -10.94
CA GLU A 31 -13.39 -20.48 -9.78
C GLU A 31 -14.15 -20.50 -8.45
N VAL A 32 -15.27 -19.79 -8.35
CA VAL A 32 -16.12 -19.73 -7.14
C VAL A 32 -17.33 -20.68 -7.18
N GLY A 33 -17.57 -21.33 -8.32
CA GLY A 33 -18.71 -22.24 -8.48
C GLY A 33 -20.06 -21.52 -8.63
N PHE A 34 -20.07 -20.29 -9.10
CA PHE A 34 -21.28 -19.49 -9.31
C PHE A 34 -21.60 -19.27 -10.80
N ALA A 35 -22.84 -18.93 -11.10
CA ALA A 35 -23.19 -18.41 -12.41
C ALA A 35 -22.59 -17.03 -12.62
N GLU A 36 -22.20 -16.69 -13.85
CA GLU A 36 -21.58 -15.40 -14.17
C GLU A 36 -22.48 -14.21 -13.79
N GLY A 37 -23.80 -14.36 -13.92
CA GLY A 37 -24.77 -13.35 -13.49
C GLY A 37 -24.71 -13.02 -12.00
N THR A 38 -24.25 -13.96 -11.16
CA THR A 38 -24.09 -13.73 -9.72
C THR A 38 -23.02 -12.67 -9.44
N LEU A 39 -21.98 -12.57 -10.28
CA LEU A 39 -20.97 -11.54 -10.16
C LEU A 39 -21.58 -10.14 -10.35
N PHE A 40 -22.47 -10.01 -11.34
CA PHE A 40 -23.10 -8.75 -11.69
C PHE A 40 -24.19 -8.29 -10.70
N ASN A 41 -24.64 -9.19 -9.81
CA ASN A 41 -25.45 -8.81 -8.65
C ASN A 41 -24.64 -8.05 -7.58
N HIS A 42 -23.31 -8.22 -7.57
CA HIS A 42 -22.41 -7.63 -6.58
C HIS A 42 -21.53 -6.52 -7.15
N PHE A 43 -21.25 -6.54 -8.45
CA PHE A 43 -20.36 -5.62 -9.15
C PHE A 43 -21.00 -5.19 -10.47
N ARG A 44 -20.96 -3.90 -10.76
CA ARG A 44 -21.59 -3.32 -11.95
C ARG A 44 -20.98 -3.85 -13.26
N ASP A 45 -19.67 -4.03 -13.24
CA ASP A 45 -18.88 -4.49 -14.37
C ASP A 45 -17.55 -5.12 -13.88
N LYS A 46 -16.78 -5.63 -14.83
CA LYS A 46 -15.46 -6.23 -14.55
C LYS A 46 -14.51 -5.24 -13.87
N SER A 47 -14.60 -3.97 -14.19
CA SER A 47 -13.74 -2.92 -13.65
C SER A 47 -14.08 -2.55 -12.22
N ASP A 48 -15.39 -2.52 -11.92
CA ASP A 48 -15.88 -2.36 -10.55
C ASP A 48 -15.38 -3.51 -9.65
N LEU A 49 -15.45 -4.74 -10.16
CA LEU A 49 -14.89 -5.92 -9.48
C LEU A 49 -13.38 -5.79 -9.27
N PHE A 50 -12.63 -5.41 -10.29
CA PHE A 50 -11.17 -5.27 -10.18
C PHE A 50 -10.78 -4.09 -9.28
N GLY A 51 -11.53 -2.99 -9.33
CA GLY A 51 -11.38 -1.87 -8.39
C GLY A 51 -11.63 -2.28 -6.95
N ALA A 52 -12.67 -3.09 -6.72
CA ALA A 52 -12.99 -3.62 -5.40
C ALA A 52 -11.90 -4.58 -4.88
N VAL A 53 -11.30 -5.41 -5.75
CA VAL A 53 -10.14 -6.24 -5.38
C VAL A 53 -8.99 -5.39 -4.90
N LEU A 54 -8.72 -4.28 -5.59
CA LEU A 54 -7.64 -3.35 -5.20
C LEU A 54 -7.89 -2.67 -3.85
N VAL A 55 -9.15 -2.37 -3.54
CA VAL A 55 -9.50 -1.62 -2.32
C VAL A 55 -9.73 -2.54 -1.12
N GLU A 56 -10.42 -3.68 -1.31
CA GLU A 56 -10.95 -4.48 -0.21
C GLU A 56 -10.08 -5.69 0.17
N ASN A 57 -9.30 -6.22 -0.78
CA ASN A 57 -8.36 -7.32 -0.50
C ASN A 57 -6.95 -6.85 -0.15
N LEU A 58 -6.71 -5.56 -0.25
CA LEU A 58 -5.46 -5.03 0.29
C LEU A 58 -5.54 -5.09 1.81
N PRO A 59 -4.48 -5.58 2.48
CA PRO A 59 -4.42 -5.44 3.93
C PRO A 59 -4.68 -3.97 4.22
N PRO A 60 -5.55 -3.67 5.19
CA PRO A 60 -5.70 -2.30 5.57
C PRO A 60 -4.33 -1.80 6.02
N LEU A 61 -3.71 -0.97 5.17
CA LEU A 61 -2.57 -0.19 5.62
C LEU A 61 -2.98 0.72 6.78
N MET A 62 -4.28 0.93 6.91
CA MET A 62 -4.95 1.63 8.01
C MET A 62 -4.98 0.84 9.33
N GLU A 63 -4.72 -0.49 9.33
CA GLU A 63 -4.47 -1.24 10.58
C GLU A 63 -3.14 -0.87 11.22
N ILE A 64 -2.24 -0.21 10.50
CA ILE A 64 -1.22 0.57 11.14
C ILE A 64 -1.93 1.86 11.61
N SER A 65 -2.69 1.76 12.69
CA SER A 65 -3.22 2.93 13.39
C SER A 65 -2.04 3.84 13.71
N THR A 66 -1.76 4.74 12.78
CA THR A 66 -0.66 5.70 12.95
C THR A 66 -1.02 6.71 14.04
N SER A 67 -2.32 7.01 14.23
CA SER A 67 -2.80 7.94 15.25
C SER A 67 -2.55 7.46 16.67
N ASP A 68 -2.72 6.17 16.95
CA ASP A 68 -2.60 5.64 18.32
C ASP A 68 -1.14 5.34 18.72
N ARG A 69 -0.19 5.47 17.79
CA ARG A 69 1.24 5.24 18.04
C ARG A 69 2.02 6.48 18.43
N ALA A 70 1.47 7.67 18.21
CA ALA A 70 2.14 8.89 18.56
C ALA A 70 2.38 8.96 20.08
N GLY A 71 3.62 9.24 20.46
CA GLY A 71 4.05 9.22 21.86
C GLY A 71 4.41 7.85 22.42
N GLN A 72 4.13 6.75 21.71
CA GLN A 72 4.44 5.40 22.18
C GLN A 72 5.76 4.87 21.55
N GLY A 73 6.49 4.06 22.30
CA GLY A 73 7.75 3.47 21.85
C GLY A 73 8.77 4.53 21.38
N THR A 74 9.56 4.20 20.39
CA THR A 74 10.45 5.16 19.71
C THR A 74 9.95 5.47 18.31
N VAL A 75 10.18 6.70 17.83
CA VAL A 75 9.83 7.12 16.47
C VAL A 75 10.42 6.14 15.44
N GLY A 76 11.70 5.78 15.60
CA GLY A 76 12.36 4.85 14.69
C GLY A 76 11.77 3.44 14.70
N ALA A 77 11.36 2.91 15.86
CA ALA A 77 10.68 1.61 15.92
C ALA A 77 9.34 1.67 15.18
N ASN A 78 8.56 2.71 15.41
CA ASN A 78 7.29 2.91 14.73
C ASN A 78 7.46 3.05 13.21
N LEU A 79 8.44 3.83 12.75
CA LEU A 79 8.74 3.96 11.32
C LEU A 79 9.18 2.65 10.68
N ARG A 80 9.94 1.78 11.41
CA ARG A 80 10.32 0.44 10.91
C ARG A 80 9.11 -0.46 10.73
N GLU A 81 8.20 -0.49 11.69
CA GLU A 81 6.98 -1.29 11.58
C GLU A 81 6.09 -0.81 10.43
N ILE A 82 5.94 0.52 10.28
CA ILE A 82 5.20 1.13 9.17
C ILE A 82 5.84 0.75 7.82
N ALA A 83 7.15 0.84 7.69
CA ALA A 83 7.86 0.50 6.47
C ALA A 83 7.74 -1.00 6.11
N LEU A 84 7.86 -1.91 7.09
CA LEU A 84 7.66 -3.34 6.87
C LEU A 84 6.25 -3.67 6.43
N ALA A 85 5.25 -3.02 7.01
CA ALA A 85 3.86 -3.18 6.58
C ALA A 85 3.62 -2.58 5.19
N ALA A 86 4.25 -1.44 4.87
CA ALA A 86 4.21 -0.85 3.54
C ALA A 86 4.80 -1.78 2.47
N ILE A 87 5.92 -2.45 2.75
CA ILE A 87 6.50 -3.45 1.83
C ILE A 87 5.50 -4.60 1.58
N LYS A 88 4.90 -5.16 2.64
CA LYS A 88 3.88 -6.22 2.51
C LYS A 88 2.66 -5.78 1.69
N PHE A 89 2.26 -4.53 1.87
CA PHE A 89 1.18 -3.92 1.10
C PHE A 89 1.57 -3.76 -0.37
N PHE A 90 2.71 -3.14 -0.65
CA PHE A 90 3.16 -2.92 -2.02
C PHE A 90 3.45 -4.23 -2.76
N ASP A 91 3.85 -5.28 -2.05
CA ASP A 91 4.04 -6.61 -2.66
C ASP A 91 2.76 -7.19 -3.27
N LYS A 92 1.60 -6.81 -2.73
CA LYS A 92 0.29 -7.13 -3.29
C LYS A 92 -0.16 -6.12 -4.36
N VAL A 93 0.12 -4.85 -4.16
CA VAL A 93 -0.35 -3.75 -5.03
C VAL A 93 0.42 -3.70 -6.35
N VAL A 94 1.74 -3.86 -6.34
CA VAL A 94 2.60 -3.66 -7.52
C VAL A 94 2.16 -4.49 -8.73
N PRO A 95 1.87 -5.81 -8.61
CA PRO A 95 1.44 -6.60 -9.76
C PRO A 95 0.07 -6.14 -10.32
N LEU A 96 -0.82 -5.70 -9.45
CA LEU A 96 -2.15 -5.20 -9.82
C LEU A 96 -2.03 -3.85 -10.52
N ALA A 97 -1.26 -2.93 -9.94
CA ALA A 97 -1.00 -1.61 -10.52
C ALA A 97 -0.33 -1.72 -11.89
N ALA A 98 0.67 -2.57 -12.04
CA ALA A 98 1.32 -2.81 -13.32
C ALA A 98 0.32 -3.26 -14.40
N SER A 99 -0.62 -4.13 -14.04
CA SER A 99 -1.65 -4.59 -14.96
C SER A 99 -2.65 -3.49 -15.35
N VAL A 100 -3.03 -2.63 -14.40
CA VAL A 100 -3.90 -1.46 -14.66
C VAL A 100 -3.19 -0.44 -15.55
N PHE A 101 -1.91 -0.21 -15.34
CA PHE A 101 -1.14 0.73 -16.18
C PHE A 101 -0.92 0.24 -17.60
N ALA A 102 -0.83 -1.08 -17.80
CA ALA A 102 -0.67 -1.68 -19.11
C ALA A 102 -1.92 -1.63 -19.99
N ASP A 103 -3.11 -1.43 -19.41
CA ASP A 103 -4.39 -1.42 -20.11
C ASP A 103 -5.03 -0.03 -20.02
N ILE A 104 -5.26 0.59 -21.19
CA ILE A 104 -5.79 1.97 -21.28
C ILE A 104 -7.21 2.07 -20.72
N GLU A 105 -8.04 1.07 -21.01
CA GLU A 105 -9.44 1.06 -20.58
C GLU A 105 -9.52 0.87 -19.06
N LEU A 106 -8.84 -0.14 -18.51
CA LEU A 106 -8.74 -0.37 -17.06
C LEU A 106 -8.19 0.85 -16.32
N ARG A 107 -7.16 1.51 -16.88
CA ARG A 107 -6.59 2.72 -16.29
C ARG A 107 -7.60 3.86 -16.24
N THR A 108 -8.38 4.06 -17.30
CA THR A 108 -9.42 5.09 -17.37
C THR A 108 -10.52 4.83 -16.34
N GLN A 109 -10.98 3.59 -16.26
CA GLN A 109 -12.00 3.16 -15.31
C GLN A 109 -11.51 3.23 -13.86
N HIS A 110 -10.27 2.83 -13.59
CA HIS A 110 -9.64 2.94 -12.28
C HIS A 110 -9.55 4.41 -11.81
N ARG A 111 -9.11 5.32 -12.69
CA ARG A 111 -9.11 6.76 -12.39
C ARG A 111 -10.50 7.30 -12.06
N ALA A 112 -11.52 6.88 -12.82
CA ALA A 112 -12.89 7.26 -12.54
C ALA A 112 -13.41 6.70 -11.21
N ALA A 113 -13.04 5.47 -10.85
CA ALA A 113 -13.38 4.86 -9.57
C ALA A 113 -12.72 5.59 -8.40
N LEU A 114 -11.43 5.92 -8.49
CA LEU A 114 -10.71 6.70 -7.47
C LEU A 114 -11.35 8.07 -7.22
N ARG A 115 -11.77 8.79 -8.28
CA ARG A 115 -12.45 10.08 -8.14
C ARG A 115 -13.78 9.95 -7.41
N ARG A 116 -14.54 8.87 -7.64
CA ARG A 116 -15.85 8.64 -6.99
C ARG A 116 -15.71 8.24 -5.52
N SER A 117 -14.76 7.39 -5.20
CA SER A 117 -14.57 6.86 -3.84
C SER A 117 -13.91 7.84 -2.89
N LYS A 118 -13.44 9.00 -3.38
CA LYS A 118 -12.51 9.89 -2.64
C LYS A 118 -11.31 9.12 -2.06
N GLY A 119 -11.04 7.92 -2.59
CA GLY A 119 -9.92 7.07 -2.22
C GLY A 119 -8.71 7.32 -3.11
N GLY A 120 -7.57 6.78 -2.72
CA GLY A 120 -6.37 6.84 -3.54
C GLY A 120 -5.09 6.59 -2.74
N PRO A 121 -3.98 6.35 -3.43
CA PRO A 121 -2.71 6.07 -2.78
C PRO A 121 -2.18 7.24 -1.93
N HIS A 122 -2.66 8.47 -2.17
CA HIS A 122 -2.26 9.66 -1.41
C HIS A 122 -2.66 9.57 0.06
N HIS A 123 -3.77 8.93 0.40
CA HIS A 123 -4.18 8.77 1.80
C HIS A 123 -3.15 8.06 2.67
N LEU A 124 -2.37 7.16 2.06
CA LEU A 124 -1.29 6.50 2.77
C LEU A 124 -0.25 7.50 3.27
N PHE A 125 0.14 8.43 2.40
CA PHE A 125 1.09 9.49 2.73
C PHE A 125 0.49 10.47 3.74
N GLU A 126 -0.78 10.83 3.59
CA GLU A 126 -1.50 11.71 4.53
C GLU A 126 -1.59 11.12 5.94
N HIS A 127 -1.89 9.82 6.06
CA HIS A 127 -1.95 9.15 7.35
C HIS A 127 -0.58 9.13 8.05
N LEU A 128 0.47 8.83 7.31
CA LEU A 128 1.82 8.88 7.87
C LEU A 128 2.25 10.31 8.21
N ALA A 129 1.91 11.28 7.38
CA ALA A 129 2.18 12.70 7.68
C ALA A 129 1.47 13.16 8.98
N LYS A 130 0.23 12.72 9.22
CA LYS A 130 -0.48 13.00 10.48
C LYS A 130 0.23 12.40 11.68
N TYR A 131 0.75 11.17 11.57
CA TYR A 131 1.56 10.57 12.63
C TYR A 131 2.82 11.40 12.91
N VAL A 132 3.56 11.79 11.86
CA VAL A 132 4.77 12.62 12.00
C VAL A 132 4.45 13.96 12.65
N ALA A 133 3.36 14.62 12.25
CA ALA A 133 2.91 15.88 12.85
C ALA A 133 2.56 15.71 14.34
N ALA A 134 1.93 14.60 14.71
CA ALA A 134 1.64 14.30 16.11
C ALA A 134 2.93 14.08 16.93
N GLU A 135 3.94 13.39 16.37
CA GLU A 135 5.25 13.24 17.02
C GLU A 135 6.03 14.57 17.13
N GLN A 136 5.84 15.48 16.17
CA GLN A 136 6.36 16.86 16.26
C GLN A 136 5.70 17.63 17.41
N SER A 137 4.39 17.52 17.55
CA SER A 137 3.66 18.18 18.66
C SER A 137 4.12 17.68 20.03
N LEU A 138 4.66 16.46 20.10
CA LEU A 138 5.27 15.89 21.31
C LEU A 138 6.77 16.21 21.45
N GLY A 139 7.35 17.02 20.55
CA GLY A 139 8.77 17.39 20.57
C GLY A 139 9.73 16.26 20.22
N ARG A 140 9.25 15.13 19.64
CA ARG A 140 10.05 13.95 19.30
C ARG A 140 10.63 13.97 17.91
N ILE A 141 10.08 14.83 17.03
CA ILE A 141 10.59 15.16 15.70
C ILE A 141 10.78 16.68 15.63
N GLN A 142 11.79 17.14 14.88
CA GLN A 142 12.05 18.58 14.68
C GLN A 142 10.84 19.27 14.02
N PRO A 143 10.42 20.46 14.50
CA PRO A 143 9.27 21.17 13.93
C PRO A 143 9.50 21.70 12.51
N GLN A 144 10.76 21.83 12.09
CA GLN A 144 11.12 22.30 10.74
C GLN A 144 11.01 21.23 9.66
N VAL A 145 10.89 19.95 10.06
CA VAL A 145 10.77 18.83 9.13
C VAL A 145 9.35 18.81 8.57
N ASP A 146 9.23 18.73 7.26
CA ASP A 146 7.92 18.61 6.60
C ASP A 146 7.36 17.18 6.82
N PRO A 147 6.18 17.02 7.45
CA PRO A 147 5.59 15.71 7.71
C PRO A 147 5.28 14.90 6.45
N LEU A 148 4.86 15.57 5.37
CA LEU A 148 4.60 14.90 4.09
C LEU A 148 5.92 14.47 3.44
N GLY A 149 6.96 15.29 3.55
CA GLY A 149 8.31 14.94 3.11
C GLY A 149 8.83 13.66 3.76
N VAL A 150 8.65 13.51 5.07
CA VAL A 150 8.99 12.26 5.80
C VAL A 150 8.18 11.08 5.27
N ALA A 151 6.88 11.27 5.07
CA ALA A 151 6.01 10.21 4.56
C ALA A 151 6.44 9.75 3.16
N VAL A 152 6.78 10.68 2.28
CA VAL A 152 7.27 10.38 0.93
C VAL A 152 8.60 9.64 0.99
N LEU A 153 9.56 10.14 1.79
CA LEU A 153 10.89 9.53 1.90
C LEU A 153 10.88 8.15 2.55
N LEU A 154 9.87 7.82 3.35
CA LEU A 154 9.72 6.47 3.90
C LEU A 154 9.00 5.52 2.92
N LEU A 155 7.91 5.95 2.32
CA LEU A 155 7.02 5.06 1.56
C LEU A 155 7.46 4.84 0.10
N ALA A 156 7.99 5.86 -0.56
CA ALA A 156 8.44 5.75 -1.95
C ALA A 156 9.57 4.73 -2.13
N PRO A 157 10.62 4.69 -1.27
CA PRO A 157 11.63 3.64 -1.32
C PRO A 157 11.05 2.24 -1.08
N CYS A 158 10.05 2.08 -0.20
CA CYS A 158 9.38 0.80 0.01
C CYS A 158 8.66 0.29 -1.24
N PHE A 159 7.96 1.19 -1.95
CA PHE A 159 7.36 0.87 -3.24
C PHE A 159 8.41 0.48 -4.27
N HIS A 160 9.46 1.28 -4.42
CA HIS A 160 10.53 1.03 -5.38
C HIS A 160 11.27 -0.28 -5.09
N TRP A 161 11.53 -0.58 -3.83
CA TRP A 161 12.12 -1.83 -3.37
C TRP A 161 11.34 -3.06 -3.85
N VAL A 162 10.03 -3.05 -3.63
CA VAL A 162 9.14 -4.12 -4.10
C VAL A 162 9.09 -4.18 -5.62
N PHE A 163 8.99 -3.02 -6.28
CA PHE A 163 8.96 -2.94 -7.74
C PHE A 163 10.19 -3.60 -8.37
N ILE A 164 11.40 -3.27 -7.91
CA ILE A 164 12.64 -3.86 -8.41
C ILE A 164 12.66 -5.38 -8.19
N LYS A 165 12.31 -5.86 -7.00
CA LYS A 165 12.26 -7.30 -6.69
C LYS A 165 11.32 -8.04 -7.65
N ARG A 166 10.15 -7.46 -7.92
CA ARG A 166 9.14 -8.05 -8.82
C ARG A 166 9.54 -7.97 -10.29
N ALA A 167 10.12 -6.85 -10.73
CA ALA A 167 10.56 -6.66 -12.11
C ALA A 167 11.72 -7.58 -12.49
N ASN A 168 12.66 -7.83 -11.58
CA ASN A 168 13.84 -8.65 -11.86
C ASN A 168 13.69 -10.12 -11.45
N GLY A 169 12.61 -10.48 -10.75
CA GLY A 169 12.39 -11.82 -10.23
C GLY A 169 13.38 -12.27 -9.15
N GLN A 170 14.26 -11.38 -8.71
CA GLN A 170 15.28 -11.64 -7.70
C GLN A 170 15.65 -10.37 -6.90
N ASN A 171 16.24 -10.58 -5.74
CA ASN A 171 16.76 -9.49 -4.90
C ASN A 171 18.19 -9.12 -5.33
N LEU A 172 18.32 -8.08 -6.12
CA LEU A 172 19.62 -7.64 -6.66
C LEU A 172 20.60 -7.15 -5.60
N PHE A 173 20.09 -6.60 -4.51
CA PHE A 173 20.94 -6.02 -3.43
C PHE A 173 21.37 -7.05 -2.40
N LYS A 174 20.89 -8.29 -2.47
CA LYS A 174 21.21 -9.40 -1.55
C LYS A 174 21.00 -9.08 -0.05
N ILE A 175 20.08 -8.16 0.25
CA ILE A 175 19.67 -7.81 1.61
C ILE A 175 18.19 -8.16 1.82
N THR A 176 17.80 -8.44 3.05
CA THR A 176 16.42 -8.72 3.43
C THR A 176 15.56 -7.45 3.46
N ASP A 177 14.24 -7.61 3.49
CA ASP A 177 13.31 -6.49 3.67
C ASP A 177 13.57 -5.76 5.00
N ALA A 178 13.92 -6.49 6.04
CA ALA A 178 14.26 -5.91 7.34
C ALA A 178 15.57 -5.08 7.29
N GLU A 179 16.59 -5.56 6.60
CA GLU A 179 17.85 -4.83 6.42
C GLU A 179 17.62 -3.57 5.59
N PHE A 180 16.85 -3.66 4.49
CA PHE A 180 16.46 -2.49 3.69
C PHE A 180 15.73 -1.44 4.53
N VAL A 181 14.73 -1.87 5.32
CA VAL A 181 13.98 -0.98 6.21
C VAL A 181 14.89 -0.34 7.26
N ASN A 182 15.79 -1.10 7.86
CA ASN A 182 16.74 -0.57 8.84
C ASN A 182 17.64 0.50 8.23
N LEU A 183 18.17 0.29 7.02
CA LEU A 183 18.99 1.29 6.31
C LEU A 183 18.17 2.56 6.05
N THR A 184 16.97 2.42 5.49
CA THR A 184 16.10 3.55 5.14
C THR A 184 15.72 4.36 6.39
N VAL A 185 15.25 3.68 7.44
CA VAL A 185 14.80 4.35 8.67
C VAL A 185 15.95 5.00 9.41
N ARG A 186 17.12 4.37 9.51
CA ARG A 186 18.31 4.98 10.15
C ARG A 186 18.70 6.29 9.46
N THR A 187 18.70 6.30 8.13
CA THR A 187 19.01 7.50 7.36
C THR A 187 17.97 8.60 7.62
N LEU A 188 16.70 8.22 7.62
CA LEU A 188 15.60 9.15 7.89
C LEU A 188 15.62 9.68 9.33
N GLU A 189 15.86 8.80 10.32
CA GLU A 189 15.99 9.20 11.73
C GLU A 189 17.09 10.26 11.93
N HIS A 190 18.20 10.14 11.21
CA HIS A 190 19.29 11.12 11.28
C HIS A 190 18.83 12.51 10.78
N ALA A 191 17.98 12.52 9.77
CA ALA A 191 17.45 13.77 9.20
C ALA A 191 16.35 14.42 10.06
N ILE A 192 15.59 13.62 10.82
CA ILE A 192 14.41 14.11 11.56
C ILE A 192 14.64 14.27 13.07
N ARG A 193 15.77 13.77 13.61
CA ARG A 193 16.08 13.91 15.05
C ARG A 193 16.21 15.37 15.43
N SER A 194 15.51 15.74 16.48
CA SER A 194 15.78 16.96 17.20
C SER A 194 17.21 16.90 17.74
N GLU A 195 18.09 17.76 17.26
CA GLU A 195 19.34 18.04 17.99
C GLU A 195 18.94 18.66 19.33
N ILE A 196 18.94 17.86 20.38
CA ILE A 196 19.00 18.41 21.71
C ILE A 196 20.34 19.14 21.77
N ARG A 197 20.37 20.42 21.43
CA ARG A 197 21.49 21.28 21.80
C ARG A 197 21.65 21.12 23.32
N LYS A 198 22.68 20.41 23.72
CA LYS A 198 23.24 20.53 25.06
C LYS A 198 23.71 21.94 25.14
N LEU A 199 22.86 22.85 25.66
CA LEU A 199 23.30 24.09 26.26
C LEU A 199 23.95 23.68 27.59
N SER A 200 25.23 23.51 27.56
CA SER A 200 26.10 23.53 28.72
C SER A 200 26.52 24.97 28.99
#